data_81fc77af6445c8147f25f6f51e23beb4
#
_entry.id   81fc77af6445c8147f25f6f51e23beb4
#
_cell.length_a   1.000
_cell.length_b   1.000
_cell.length_c   1.000
_cell.angle_alpha   90.00
_cell.angle_beta   90.00
_cell.angle_gamma   90.00
#
_symmetry.space_group_name_H-M   'P 1'
#
loop_
_entity.id
_entity.type
_entity.pdbx_description
1 polymer ?
#
loop_
_entity_poly.entity_id
_entity_poly.type
_entity_poly.pdbx_seq_one_letter_code
_entity_poly.pdbx_strand_id
1 'polypeptide(L)'
;MIQLHGDEPNAQAIELIKAEHRVIRAVKLPTVGLTKQNIDDVTEIWRDHPCHLLLDADGGAQHGGSGKQLDWIAVRQWAAQWDASWTLAGGLNAVNVAQAVQDSNAPSVDTASGVEQPRGTKSRELIEVFVKSRKAASNRQ
;
A
#
# COMPACT_ATOMS: atom_id res chain seq x y z
N MET A 1 -15.59 8.78 -0.79
CA MET A 1 -14.33 8.15 -0.29
C MET A 1 -13.23 9.18 -0.32
N ILE A 2 -12.45 9.29 0.76
CA ILE A 2 -11.38 10.27 0.92
C ILE A 2 -10.08 9.50 1.19
N GLN A 3 -9.03 9.78 0.43
CA GLN A 3 -7.69 9.24 0.68
C GLN A 3 -6.83 10.31 1.34
N LEU A 4 -6.29 9.99 2.51
CA LEU A 4 -5.32 10.80 3.24
C LEU A 4 -3.93 10.20 3.00
N HIS A 5 -3.08 10.93 2.31
CA HIS A 5 -1.78 10.44 1.82
C HIS A 5 -0.59 11.28 2.28
N GLY A 6 -0.85 12.32 3.04
CA GLY A 6 0.16 13.26 3.54
C GLY A 6 0.41 13.10 5.04
N ASP A 7 0.71 14.23 5.64
CA ASP A 7 1.04 14.33 7.05
C ASP A 7 -0.19 14.76 7.90
N GLU A 8 -1.39 14.45 7.39
CA GLU A 8 -2.63 14.75 8.10
C GLU A 8 -2.64 14.02 9.46
N PRO A 9 -3.04 14.71 10.54
CA PRO A 9 -3.13 14.09 11.86
C PRO A 9 -4.13 12.94 11.88
N ASN A 10 -3.86 11.89 12.65
CA ASN A 10 -4.80 10.78 12.81
C ASN A 10 -6.18 11.24 13.32
N ALA A 11 -6.23 12.30 14.16
CA ALA A 11 -7.48 12.88 14.63
C ALA A 11 -8.37 13.36 13.47
N GLN A 12 -7.82 13.95 12.42
CA GLN A 12 -8.58 14.39 11.25
C GLN A 12 -9.19 13.19 10.49
N ALA A 13 -8.45 12.10 10.34
CA ALA A 13 -8.98 10.88 9.73
C ALA A 13 -10.14 10.30 10.56
N ILE A 14 -9.98 10.29 11.89
CA ILE A 14 -11.03 9.80 12.82
C ILE A 14 -12.28 10.67 12.76
N GLU A 15 -12.13 11.99 12.67
CA GLU A 15 -13.26 12.91 12.49
C GLU A 15 -14.03 12.64 11.18
N LEU A 16 -13.32 12.40 10.09
CA LEU A 16 -13.92 12.04 8.80
C LEU A 16 -14.67 10.71 8.88
N ILE A 17 -14.13 9.72 9.58
CA ILE A 17 -14.79 8.43 9.81
C ILE A 17 -16.06 8.62 10.65
N LYS A 18 -16.00 9.40 11.72
CA LYS A 18 -17.18 9.75 12.55
C LYS A 18 -18.26 10.50 11.77
N ALA A 19 -17.85 11.27 10.76
CA ALA A 19 -18.77 11.95 9.82
C ALA A 19 -19.25 11.02 8.69
N GLU A 20 -19.10 9.69 8.84
CA GLU A 20 -19.54 8.64 7.92
C GLU A 20 -18.86 8.66 6.54
N HIS A 21 -17.72 9.33 6.43
CA HIS A 21 -16.91 9.24 5.22
C HIS A 21 -16.12 7.92 5.16
N ARG A 22 -16.09 7.31 3.98
CA ARG A 22 -15.16 6.19 3.72
C ARG A 22 -13.75 6.75 3.56
N VAL A 23 -12.84 6.34 4.43
CA VAL A 23 -11.46 6.83 4.49
C VAL A 23 -10.48 5.73 4.07
N ILE A 24 -9.53 6.09 3.20
CA ILE A 24 -8.28 5.36 2.96
C ILE A 24 -7.17 6.14 3.66
N ARG A 25 -6.48 5.50 4.59
CA ARG A 25 -5.30 6.08 5.26
C ARG A 25 -4.02 5.47 4.69
N ALA A 26 -3.21 6.27 4.03
CA ALA A 26 -1.86 5.86 3.66
C ALA A 26 -0.96 5.88 4.90
N VAL A 27 -0.29 4.76 5.12
CA VAL A 27 0.69 4.56 6.19
C VAL A 27 2.07 4.42 5.53
N LYS A 28 2.93 5.41 5.73
CA LYS A 28 4.29 5.42 5.21
C LYS A 28 5.18 4.55 6.08
N LEU A 29 5.84 3.58 5.48
CA LEU A 29 6.68 2.60 6.16
C LEU A 29 8.13 2.68 5.66
N PRO A 30 9.12 2.45 6.54
CA PRO A 30 10.51 2.46 6.15
C PRO A 30 10.81 1.32 5.17
N THR A 31 11.69 1.57 4.22
CA THR A 31 12.11 0.59 3.20
C THR A 31 13.34 -0.22 3.62
N VAL A 32 13.93 0.11 4.77
CA VAL A 32 15.09 -0.58 5.35
C VAL A 32 14.77 -0.93 6.80
N GLY A 33 15.01 -2.17 7.18
CA GLY A 33 14.78 -2.65 8.53
C GLY A 33 13.30 -2.71 8.96
N LEU A 34 12.38 -2.80 8.00
CA LEU A 34 10.96 -2.95 8.29
C LEU A 34 10.72 -4.30 8.98
N THR A 35 10.00 -4.27 10.08
CA THR A 35 9.57 -5.45 10.84
C THR A 35 8.07 -5.42 11.03
N LYS A 36 7.48 -6.58 11.37
CA LYS A 36 6.07 -6.67 11.79
C LYS A 36 5.75 -5.65 12.88
N GLN A 37 6.64 -5.52 13.89
CA GLN A 37 6.42 -4.62 15.01
C GLN A 37 6.34 -3.15 14.58
N ASN A 38 7.20 -2.71 13.67
CA ASN A 38 7.13 -1.35 13.14
C ASN A 38 5.80 -1.06 12.44
N ILE A 39 5.23 -2.06 11.77
CA ILE A 39 3.92 -1.92 11.12
C ILE A 39 2.82 -1.88 12.18
N ASP A 40 2.84 -2.78 13.17
CA ASP A 40 1.88 -2.79 14.27
C ASP A 40 1.85 -1.44 14.99
N ASP A 41 3.01 -0.89 15.36
CA ASP A 41 3.13 0.36 16.13
C ASP A 41 2.40 1.54 15.46
N VAL A 42 2.40 1.61 14.13
CA VAL A 42 1.76 2.70 13.38
C VAL A 42 0.34 2.38 12.92
N THR A 43 -0.07 1.12 12.95
CA THR A 43 -1.41 0.69 12.50
C THR A 43 -2.36 0.38 13.64
N GLU A 44 -1.88 0.18 14.86
CA GLU A 44 -2.69 -0.22 16.02
C GLU A 44 -3.89 0.70 16.26
N ILE A 45 -3.70 2.01 16.13
CA ILE A 45 -4.77 3.01 16.29
C ILE A 45 -5.97 2.78 15.34
N TRP A 46 -5.76 2.08 14.21
CA TRP A 46 -6.79 1.87 13.19
C TRP A 46 -7.62 0.60 13.42
N ARG A 47 -7.28 -0.24 14.41
CA ARG A 47 -8.03 -1.48 14.69
C ARG A 47 -9.49 -1.22 15.06
N ASP A 48 -9.73 -0.15 15.81
CA ASP A 48 -11.07 0.21 16.28
C ASP A 48 -11.78 1.23 15.35
N HIS A 49 -11.19 1.53 14.20
CA HIS A 49 -11.76 2.48 13.25
C HIS A 49 -11.98 1.83 11.88
N PRO A 50 -13.17 1.98 11.25
CA PRO A 50 -13.47 1.41 9.94
C PRO A 50 -12.73 2.18 8.82
N CYS A 51 -11.43 1.98 8.75
CA CYS A 51 -10.51 2.63 7.83
C CYS A 51 -9.85 1.60 6.92
N HIS A 52 -9.74 1.90 5.64
CA HIS A 52 -8.92 1.11 4.72
C HIS A 52 -7.48 1.58 4.80
N LEU A 53 -6.53 0.69 5.11
CA LEU A 53 -5.12 1.04 5.14
C LEU A 53 -4.47 0.86 3.77
N LEU A 54 -3.62 1.80 3.38
CA LEU A 54 -2.74 1.70 2.23
C LEU A 54 -1.30 1.75 2.74
N LEU A 55 -0.61 0.60 2.72
CA LEU A 55 0.78 0.50 3.16
C LEU A 55 1.69 0.96 2.03
N ASP A 56 2.35 2.10 2.21
CA ASP A 56 3.19 2.71 1.19
C ASP A 56 4.66 2.80 1.66
N ALA A 57 5.57 2.61 0.73
CA ALA A 57 6.99 2.74 0.99
C ALA A 57 7.36 4.22 1.17
N ASP A 58 8.01 4.57 2.29
CA ASP A 58 8.53 5.91 2.48
C ASP A 58 9.66 6.19 1.47
N GLY A 59 9.35 7.01 0.48
CA GLY A 59 10.29 7.45 -0.56
C GLY A 59 11.31 8.49 -0.07
N GLY A 60 11.18 8.98 1.17
CA GLY A 60 11.91 10.14 1.67
C GLY A 60 11.40 11.44 1.02
N ALA A 61 12.26 12.45 0.89
CA ALA A 61 11.91 13.77 0.34
C ALA A 61 11.39 13.75 -1.12
N GLN A 62 11.55 12.63 -1.84
CA GLN A 62 10.98 12.43 -3.18
C GLN A 62 9.64 11.70 -3.06
N HIS A 63 8.56 12.46 -3.03
CA HIS A 63 7.20 11.92 -3.05
C HIS A 63 6.95 11.15 -4.35
N GLY A 64 6.98 9.82 -4.25
CA GLY A 64 6.69 8.89 -5.35
C GLY A 64 7.84 8.61 -6.33
N GLY A 65 7.91 7.38 -6.80
CA GLY A 65 8.82 6.99 -7.89
C GLY A 65 10.25 6.66 -7.48
N SER A 66 10.54 6.48 -6.18
CA SER A 66 11.87 6.07 -5.70
C SER A 66 12.24 4.63 -6.10
N GLY A 67 11.25 3.82 -6.54
CA GLY A 67 11.43 2.39 -6.80
C GLY A 67 11.71 1.55 -5.54
N LYS A 68 11.70 2.17 -4.37
CA LYS A 68 11.91 1.49 -3.10
C LYS A 68 10.69 0.63 -2.77
N GLN A 69 10.95 -0.55 -2.23
CA GLN A 69 9.93 -1.54 -1.89
C GLN A 69 9.92 -1.78 -0.39
N LEU A 70 8.77 -2.17 0.14
CA LEU A 70 8.65 -2.67 1.50
C LEU A 70 9.24 -4.08 1.60
N ASP A 71 9.61 -4.48 2.81
CA ASP A 71 9.83 -5.89 3.11
C ASP A 71 8.48 -6.62 3.13
N TRP A 72 8.18 -7.32 2.05
CA TRP A 72 6.89 -8.00 1.86
C TRP A 72 6.68 -9.16 2.83
N ILE A 73 7.75 -9.75 3.33
CA ILE A 73 7.65 -10.81 4.35
C ILE A 73 7.23 -10.21 5.69
N ALA A 74 7.79 -9.06 6.08
CA ALA A 74 7.35 -8.34 7.27
C ALA A 74 5.87 -7.91 7.15
N VAL A 75 5.44 -7.44 5.97
CA VAL A 75 4.04 -7.13 5.67
C VAL A 75 3.14 -8.36 5.82
N ARG A 76 3.55 -9.52 5.29
CA ARG A 76 2.80 -10.79 5.45
C ARG A 76 2.63 -11.19 6.91
N GLN A 77 3.69 -11.06 7.71
CA GLN A 77 3.63 -11.38 9.14
C GLN A 77 2.64 -10.49 9.89
N TRP A 78 2.60 -9.20 9.53
CA TRP A 78 1.63 -8.26 10.05
C TRP A 78 0.20 -8.59 9.58
N ALA A 79 0.02 -8.82 8.29
CA ALA A 79 -1.27 -9.09 7.68
C ALA A 79 -1.95 -10.35 8.23
N ALA A 80 -1.18 -11.34 8.70
CA ALA A 80 -1.71 -12.55 9.33
C ALA A 80 -2.51 -12.29 10.62
N GLN A 81 -2.39 -11.10 11.21
CA GLN A 81 -3.08 -10.67 12.42
C GLN A 81 -3.95 -9.41 12.19
N TRP A 82 -4.18 -9.06 10.93
CA TRP A 82 -4.94 -7.88 10.52
C TRP A 82 -6.21 -8.29 9.78
N ASP A 83 -7.36 -8.09 10.41
CA ASP A 83 -8.66 -8.55 9.88
C ASP A 83 -9.36 -7.51 8.98
N ALA A 84 -8.92 -6.24 9.01
CA ALA A 84 -9.50 -5.18 8.20
C ALA A 84 -8.92 -5.15 6.77
N SER A 85 -9.61 -4.43 5.88
CA SER A 85 -9.16 -4.29 4.50
C SER A 85 -7.92 -3.40 4.37
N TRP A 86 -6.98 -3.80 3.51
CA TRP A 86 -5.76 -3.05 3.25
C TRP A 86 -5.26 -3.24 1.81
N THR A 87 -4.37 -2.37 1.40
CA THR A 87 -3.75 -2.36 0.06
C THR A 87 -2.24 -2.22 0.21
N LEU A 88 -1.48 -2.99 -0.54
CA LEU A 88 -0.04 -2.83 -0.68
C LEU A 88 0.28 -1.81 -1.76
N ALA A 89 1.12 -0.84 -1.42
CA ALA A 89 1.67 0.16 -2.33
C ALA A 89 3.20 0.23 -2.21
N GLY A 90 3.81 1.24 -2.82
CA GLY A 90 5.25 1.50 -2.73
C GLY A 90 6.07 0.75 -3.76
N GLY A 91 6.48 1.44 -4.82
CA GLY A 91 7.41 0.94 -5.84
C GLY A 91 6.93 -0.25 -6.68
N LEU A 92 5.63 -0.55 -6.67
CA LEU A 92 5.06 -1.64 -7.45
C LEU A 92 5.01 -1.30 -8.94
N ASN A 93 5.29 -2.31 -9.77
CA ASN A 93 5.25 -2.24 -11.23
C ASN A 93 4.95 -3.63 -11.81
N ALA A 94 4.84 -3.73 -13.13
CA ALA A 94 4.49 -4.98 -13.80
C ALA A 94 5.50 -6.12 -13.59
N VAL A 95 6.76 -5.79 -13.26
CA VAL A 95 7.84 -6.79 -13.08
C VAL A 95 7.77 -7.43 -11.69
N ASN A 96 7.44 -6.64 -10.65
CA ASN A 96 7.52 -7.08 -9.26
C ASN A 96 6.17 -7.37 -8.59
N VAL A 97 5.05 -6.92 -9.15
CA VAL A 97 3.73 -7.04 -8.49
C VAL A 97 3.32 -8.48 -8.21
N ALA A 98 3.65 -9.42 -9.08
CA ALA A 98 3.34 -10.83 -8.87
C ALA A 98 4.06 -11.39 -7.63
N GLN A 99 5.36 -11.11 -7.51
CA GLN A 99 6.17 -11.49 -6.36
C GLN A 99 5.68 -10.78 -5.09
N ALA A 100 5.39 -9.46 -5.19
CA ALA A 100 4.89 -8.67 -4.07
C ALA A 100 3.61 -9.27 -3.47
N VAL A 101 2.66 -9.68 -4.31
CA VAL A 101 1.41 -10.34 -3.87
C VAL A 101 1.67 -11.69 -3.22
N GLN A 102 2.56 -12.51 -3.79
CA GLN A 102 2.90 -13.83 -3.24
C GLN A 102 3.58 -13.71 -1.87
N ASP A 103 4.54 -12.81 -1.73
CA ASP A 103 5.33 -12.65 -0.53
C ASP A 103 4.57 -11.94 0.60
N SER A 104 3.73 -10.96 0.28
CA SER A 104 2.95 -10.19 1.27
C SER A 104 1.58 -10.76 1.58
N ASN A 105 1.05 -11.63 0.70
CA ASN A 105 -0.35 -12.07 0.71
C ASN A 105 -1.36 -10.91 0.56
N ALA A 106 -0.97 -9.84 -0.16
CA ALA A 106 -1.78 -8.64 -0.30
C ALA A 106 -3.09 -8.91 -1.05
N PRO A 107 -4.26 -8.55 -0.46
CA PRO A 107 -5.56 -8.71 -1.12
C PRO A 107 -5.74 -7.72 -2.27
N SER A 108 -5.15 -6.55 -2.15
CA SER A 108 -5.15 -5.50 -3.18
C SER A 108 -3.82 -4.78 -3.28
N VAL A 109 -3.56 -4.18 -4.43
CA VAL A 109 -2.32 -3.47 -4.73
C VAL A 109 -2.62 -2.13 -5.37
N ASP A 110 -1.76 -1.13 -5.11
CA ASP A 110 -1.79 0.18 -5.72
C ASP A 110 -0.46 0.53 -6.35
N THR A 111 -0.49 1.24 -7.48
CA THR A 111 0.69 1.76 -8.15
C THR A 111 0.43 3.09 -8.82
N ALA A 112 1.37 4.01 -8.70
CA ALA A 112 1.33 5.28 -9.40
C ALA A 112 2.39 5.33 -10.51
N SER A 113 3.65 5.51 -10.14
CA SER A 113 4.76 5.68 -11.10
C SER A 113 5.13 4.39 -11.84
N GLY A 114 4.81 3.22 -11.29
CA GLY A 114 5.11 1.92 -11.92
C GLY A 114 4.38 1.65 -13.24
N VAL A 115 3.42 2.50 -13.60
CA VAL A 115 2.65 2.44 -14.86
C VAL A 115 2.75 3.75 -15.66
N GLU A 116 3.83 4.51 -15.47
CA GLU A 116 4.08 5.78 -16.17
C GLU A 116 5.19 5.62 -17.21
N GLN A 117 4.92 6.18 -18.41
CA GLN A 117 5.91 6.33 -19.48
C GLN A 117 5.45 7.40 -20.48
N PRO A 118 6.16 8.56 -20.59
CA PRO A 118 7.23 8.99 -19.69
C PRO A 118 6.72 9.29 -18.27
N ARG A 119 7.61 9.54 -17.33
CA ARG A 119 7.23 9.88 -15.95
C ARG A 119 6.19 11.00 -15.91
N GLY A 120 5.15 10.82 -15.08
CA GLY A 120 4.00 11.71 -14.98
C GLY A 120 2.89 11.42 -15.99
N THR A 121 3.09 10.51 -16.94
CA THR A 121 2.08 10.13 -17.95
C THR A 121 1.75 8.65 -17.81
N LYS A 122 0.49 8.32 -17.54
CA LYS A 122 0.05 6.92 -17.43
C LYS A 122 0.10 6.23 -18.79
N SER A 123 0.74 5.06 -18.86
CA SER A 123 0.80 4.21 -20.04
C SER A 123 -0.27 3.12 -19.95
N ARG A 124 -1.15 3.08 -20.95
CA ARG A 124 -2.16 2.03 -21.06
C ARG A 124 -1.53 0.63 -21.09
N GLU A 125 -0.46 0.46 -21.84
CA GLU A 125 0.24 -0.82 -21.97
C GLU A 125 0.80 -1.28 -20.62
N LEU A 126 1.46 -0.39 -19.88
CA LEU A 126 1.99 -0.72 -18.55
C LEU A 126 0.88 -1.05 -17.55
N ILE A 127 -0.27 -0.37 -17.61
CA ILE A 127 -1.44 -0.69 -16.79
C ILE A 127 -1.95 -2.10 -17.11
N GLU A 128 -2.12 -2.43 -18.40
CA GLU A 128 -2.61 -3.74 -18.83
C GLU A 128 -1.66 -4.87 -18.37
N VAL A 129 -0.34 -4.68 -18.54
CA VAL A 129 0.66 -5.65 -18.09
C VAL A 129 0.67 -5.79 -16.57
N PHE A 130 0.60 -4.68 -15.82
CA PHE A 130 0.52 -4.69 -14.36
C PHE A 130 -0.68 -5.50 -13.86
N VAL A 131 -1.87 -5.22 -14.39
CA VAL A 131 -3.10 -5.92 -14.02
C VAL A 131 -3.03 -7.41 -14.36
N LYS A 132 -2.47 -7.77 -15.53
CA LYS A 132 -2.27 -9.16 -15.94
C LYS A 132 -1.29 -9.89 -15.00
N SER A 133 -0.17 -9.27 -14.67
CA SER A 133 0.82 -9.84 -13.74
C SER A 133 0.22 -10.07 -12.35
N ARG A 134 -0.54 -9.11 -11.83
CA ARG A 134 -1.23 -9.25 -10.53
C ARG A 134 -2.24 -10.41 -10.54
N LYS A 135 -3.06 -10.53 -11.60
CA LYS A 135 -4.05 -11.62 -11.71
C LYS A 135 -3.39 -13.00 -11.76
N ALA A 136 -2.28 -13.12 -12.47
CA ALA A 136 -1.53 -14.37 -12.56
C ALA A 136 -0.99 -14.86 -11.20
N ALA A 137 -0.66 -13.94 -10.29
CA ALA A 137 -0.24 -14.28 -8.93
C ALA A 137 -1.37 -14.88 -8.08
N SER A 138 -2.61 -14.40 -8.24
CA SER A 138 -3.77 -14.89 -7.47
C SER A 138 -4.22 -16.32 -7.86
N ASN A 139 -3.92 -16.77 -9.07
CA ASN A 139 -4.30 -18.11 -9.56
C ASN A 139 -3.33 -19.22 -9.10
N ARG A 140 -2.29 -18.87 -8.34
CA ARG A 140 -1.27 -19.82 -7.85
C ARG A 140 -1.39 -20.09 -6.33
N GLN A 141 -2.37 -19.50 -5.68
CA GLN A 141 -2.79 -19.80 -4.31
C GLN A 141 -3.97 -20.77 -4.34
#